data_60afacbfd148652c64dda621f77825e1
#
_entry.id   60afacbfd148652c64dda621f77825e1
#
_cell.length_a   1.000
_cell.length_b   1.000
_cell.length_c   1.000
_cell.angle_alpha   90.00
_cell.angle_beta   90.00
_cell.angle_gamma   90.00
#
_symmetry.space_group_name_H-M   'P 1'
#
loop_
_entity.id
_entity.type
_entity.pdbx_description
1 polymer ?
#
loop_
_entity_poly.entity_id
_entity_poly.type
_entity_poly.pdbx_seq_one_letter_code
_entity_poly.pdbx_strand_id
1 'polypeptide(L)'
;MISLNNYVKRRNGVPLGHPDSLRNMLIRSLSANSFDLFWVYWNPIWNYYLNKHIYKPVESISHRYVSIIFTFSFSGFIHDLVAFFIYKKLAFFFLFWFCTMGVTVVISKHLSIRYSKYSNITVGVINLLTLLVTFYFCKILFLALN
;
A
#
# COMPACT_ATOMS: atom_id res chain seq x y z
N MET A 1 -9.59 -19.57 4.22
CA MET A 1 -8.93 -18.50 3.45
C MET A 1 -8.99 -18.87 1.97
N ILE A 2 -9.24 -17.92 1.05
CA ILE A 2 -9.24 -18.21 -0.41
C ILE A 2 -7.80 -18.47 -0.90
N SER A 3 -7.66 -19.22 -2.01
CA SER A 3 -6.35 -19.47 -2.62
C SER A 3 -5.73 -18.20 -3.19
N LEU A 4 -4.39 -18.17 -3.34
CA LEU A 4 -3.66 -17.05 -3.93
C LEU A 4 -4.20 -16.69 -5.33
N ASN A 5 -4.38 -17.69 -6.19
CA ASN A 5 -4.88 -17.46 -7.54
C ASN A 5 -6.29 -16.79 -7.55
N ASN A 6 -7.19 -17.25 -6.70
CA ASN A 6 -8.52 -16.64 -6.57
C ASN A 6 -8.46 -15.24 -5.98
N TYR A 7 -7.56 -14.99 -5.05
CA TYR A 7 -7.34 -13.65 -4.48
C TYR A 7 -6.84 -12.68 -5.56
N VAL A 8 -5.81 -13.08 -6.32
CA VAL A 8 -5.25 -12.27 -7.41
C VAL A 8 -6.32 -12.03 -8.48
N LYS A 9 -7.03 -13.06 -8.92
CA LYS A 9 -8.10 -12.91 -9.93
C LYS A 9 -9.18 -11.91 -9.49
N ARG A 10 -9.59 -11.93 -8.23
CA ARG A 10 -10.58 -10.97 -7.69
C ARG A 10 -10.08 -9.53 -7.70
N ARG A 11 -8.79 -9.30 -7.41
CA ARG A 11 -8.18 -7.97 -7.33
C ARG A 11 -7.77 -7.44 -8.69
N ASN A 12 -7.22 -8.30 -9.53
CA ASN A 12 -6.60 -7.93 -10.79
C ASN A 12 -7.50 -8.15 -12.02
N GLY A 13 -8.56 -8.94 -11.86
CA GLY A 13 -9.47 -9.30 -12.97
C GLY A 13 -8.97 -10.45 -13.84
N VAL A 14 -7.69 -10.83 -13.72
CA VAL A 14 -7.04 -11.93 -14.45
C VAL A 14 -6.33 -12.87 -13.46
N PRO A 15 -6.12 -14.15 -13.80
CA PRO A 15 -5.45 -15.10 -12.94
C PRO A 15 -3.96 -14.77 -12.76
N LEU A 16 -3.34 -15.42 -11.79
CA LEU A 16 -1.91 -15.32 -11.55
C LEU A 16 -1.11 -15.73 -12.80
N GLY A 17 -0.08 -14.96 -13.16
CA GLY A 17 0.78 -15.22 -14.32
C GLY A 17 0.21 -14.77 -15.67
N HIS A 18 -0.97 -14.17 -15.71
CA HIS A 18 -1.53 -13.64 -16.97
C HIS A 18 -0.68 -12.46 -17.51
N PRO A 19 -0.45 -12.36 -18.84
CA PRO A 19 0.37 -11.29 -19.43
C PRO A 19 -0.15 -9.88 -19.12
N ASP A 20 -1.46 -9.68 -19.04
CA ASP A 20 -2.07 -8.38 -18.69
C ASP A 20 -2.05 -8.06 -17.18
N SER A 21 -1.42 -8.89 -16.37
CA SER A 21 -1.49 -8.77 -14.90
C SER A 21 -0.96 -7.42 -14.42
N LEU A 22 0.19 -6.96 -14.93
CA LEU A 22 0.78 -5.67 -14.58
C LEU A 22 -0.09 -4.50 -15.04
N ARG A 23 -0.54 -4.54 -16.30
CA ARG A 23 -1.41 -3.50 -16.86
C ARG A 23 -2.70 -3.34 -16.06
N ASN A 24 -3.37 -4.45 -15.76
CA ASN A 24 -4.61 -4.44 -14.98
C ASN A 24 -4.41 -3.95 -13.55
N MET A 25 -3.31 -4.35 -12.90
CA MET A 25 -2.94 -3.85 -11.58
C MET A 25 -2.80 -2.32 -11.58
N LEU A 26 -2.03 -1.77 -12.52
CA LEU A 26 -1.81 -0.32 -12.64
C LEU A 26 -3.13 0.43 -12.90
N ILE A 27 -3.93 -0.02 -13.88
CA ILE A 27 -5.20 0.63 -14.19
C ILE A 27 -6.13 0.60 -12.98
N ARG A 28 -6.31 -0.56 -12.34
CA ARG A 28 -7.24 -0.72 -11.21
C ARG A 28 -6.80 0.04 -9.96
N SER A 29 -5.52 0.05 -9.66
CA SER A 29 -5.03 0.80 -8.50
C SER A 29 -5.12 2.30 -8.73
N LEU A 30 -4.67 2.80 -9.89
CA LEU A 30 -4.71 4.24 -10.20
C LEU A 30 -6.15 4.76 -10.31
N SER A 31 -7.07 4.01 -10.91
CA SER A 31 -8.49 4.40 -11.00
C SER A 31 -9.32 4.08 -9.73
N ALA A 32 -8.69 3.68 -8.65
CA ALA A 32 -9.38 3.40 -7.39
C ALA A 32 -9.93 4.69 -6.76
N ASN A 33 -11.22 4.72 -6.47
CA ASN A 33 -11.97 5.88 -6.00
C ASN A 33 -11.65 6.34 -4.57
N SER A 34 -10.52 5.89 -4.02
CA SER A 34 -9.98 6.33 -2.72
C SER A 34 -8.59 5.76 -2.50
N PHE A 35 -7.81 6.37 -1.62
CA PHE A 35 -6.44 5.92 -1.33
C PHE A 35 -6.40 4.57 -0.61
N ASP A 36 -7.39 4.25 0.22
CA ASP A 36 -7.51 2.92 0.82
C ASP A 36 -7.80 1.83 -0.23
N LEU A 37 -8.62 2.13 -1.25
CA LEU A 37 -8.89 1.22 -2.36
C LEU A 37 -7.71 1.09 -3.33
N PHE A 38 -6.89 2.15 -3.52
CA PHE A 38 -5.65 2.05 -4.28
C PHE A 38 -4.81 0.86 -3.80
N TRP A 39 -4.57 0.76 -2.49
CA TRP A 39 -3.79 -0.32 -1.89
C TRP A 39 -4.45 -1.69 -1.96
N VAL A 40 -5.78 -1.75 -2.06
CA VAL A 40 -6.50 -2.99 -2.28
C VAL A 40 -6.14 -3.64 -3.62
N TYR A 41 -5.89 -2.83 -4.65
CA TYR A 41 -5.56 -3.31 -6.00
C TYR A 41 -4.06 -3.34 -6.29
N TRP A 42 -3.26 -2.55 -5.56
CA TRP A 42 -1.81 -2.51 -5.70
C TRP A 42 -1.17 -3.81 -5.23
N ASN A 43 -0.32 -4.40 -6.07
CA ASN A 43 0.44 -5.63 -5.82
C ASN A 43 -0.37 -6.72 -5.07
N PRO A 44 -1.36 -7.35 -5.71
CA PRO A 44 -2.26 -8.28 -5.04
C PRO A 44 -1.56 -9.54 -4.52
N ILE A 45 -0.41 -9.92 -5.08
CA ILE A 45 0.39 -11.06 -4.59
C ILE A 45 0.97 -10.71 -3.21
N TRP A 46 1.68 -9.58 -3.13
CA TRP A 46 2.26 -9.10 -1.87
C TRP A 46 1.19 -8.85 -0.83
N ASN A 47 0.09 -8.21 -1.24
CA ASN A 47 -1.06 -7.95 -0.38
C ASN A 47 -1.67 -9.25 0.19
N TYR A 48 -1.73 -10.34 -0.58
CA TYR A 48 -2.19 -11.63 -0.08
C TYR A 48 -1.34 -12.15 1.08
N TYR A 49 -0.01 -12.11 0.93
CA TYR A 49 0.92 -12.59 1.96
C TYR A 49 0.92 -11.69 3.19
N LEU A 50 0.94 -10.36 3.00
CA LEU A 50 0.81 -9.42 4.11
C LEU A 50 -0.49 -9.60 4.87
N ASN A 51 -1.60 -9.77 4.17
CA ASN A 51 -2.90 -10.00 4.79
C ASN A 51 -2.92 -11.29 5.61
N LYS A 52 -2.36 -12.37 5.06
CA LYS A 52 -2.36 -13.69 5.68
C LYS A 52 -1.45 -13.76 6.90
N HIS A 53 -0.23 -13.23 6.80
CA HIS A 53 0.83 -13.47 7.77
C HIS A 53 1.06 -12.30 8.73
N ILE A 54 0.60 -11.09 8.41
CA ILE A 54 0.80 -9.89 9.22
C ILE A 54 -0.54 -9.29 9.67
N TYR A 55 -1.39 -8.85 8.72
CA TYR A 55 -2.61 -8.14 9.06
C TYR A 55 -3.55 -8.96 9.95
N LYS A 56 -3.93 -10.18 9.54
CA LYS A 56 -4.87 -11.01 10.29
C LYS A 56 -4.37 -11.44 11.66
N PRO A 57 -3.13 -11.91 11.84
CA PRO A 57 -2.59 -12.18 13.17
C PRO A 57 -2.60 -10.97 14.08
N VAL A 58 -2.21 -9.78 13.59
CA VAL A 58 -2.24 -8.55 14.39
C VAL A 58 -3.67 -8.11 14.69
N GLU A 59 -4.60 -8.23 13.72
CA GLU A 59 -6.03 -7.90 13.91
C GLU A 59 -6.71 -8.78 14.97
N SER A 60 -6.26 -10.02 15.13
CA SER A 60 -6.83 -10.93 16.15
C SER A 60 -6.49 -10.54 17.60
N ILE A 61 -5.46 -9.74 17.82
CA ILE A 61 -4.98 -9.29 19.13
C ILE A 61 -5.01 -7.78 19.32
N SER A 62 -5.39 -7.02 18.29
CA SER A 62 -5.34 -5.55 18.30
C SER A 62 -6.48 -4.95 17.47
N HIS A 63 -6.60 -3.61 17.53
CA HIS A 63 -7.60 -2.88 16.76
C HIS A 63 -7.25 -2.85 15.27
N ARG A 64 -8.27 -2.92 14.40
CA ARG A 64 -8.15 -2.91 12.94
C ARG A 64 -7.22 -1.82 12.37
N TYR A 65 -7.28 -0.60 12.91
CA TYR A 65 -6.45 0.50 12.43
C TYR A 65 -4.97 0.32 12.78
N VAL A 66 -4.70 -0.21 13.97
CA VAL A 66 -3.34 -0.58 14.38
C VAL A 66 -2.78 -1.65 13.44
N SER A 67 -3.61 -2.65 13.10
CA SER A 67 -3.21 -3.73 12.17
C SER A 67 -2.87 -3.21 10.78
N ILE A 68 -3.61 -2.21 10.26
CA ILE A 68 -3.28 -1.55 8.98
C ILE A 68 -1.91 -0.88 9.08
N ILE A 69 -1.71 0.01 10.06
CA ILE A 69 -0.46 0.76 10.22
C ILE A 69 0.72 -0.20 10.39
N PHE A 70 0.59 -1.20 11.24
CA PHE A 70 1.63 -2.21 11.45
C PHE A 70 1.98 -2.98 10.18
N THR A 71 0.96 -3.38 9.39
CA THR A 71 1.17 -4.09 8.12
C THR A 71 1.94 -3.25 7.10
N PHE A 72 1.61 -1.97 6.99
CA PHE A 72 2.35 -1.02 6.17
C PHE A 72 3.78 -0.84 6.66
N SER A 73 3.98 -0.60 7.96
CA SER A 73 5.30 -0.44 8.57
C SER A 73 6.18 -1.68 8.36
N PHE A 74 5.62 -2.88 8.52
CA PHE A 74 6.32 -4.13 8.24
C PHE A 74 6.72 -4.24 6.76
N SER A 75 5.83 -3.88 5.83
CA SER A 75 6.17 -3.83 4.41
C SER A 75 7.30 -2.84 4.13
N GLY A 76 7.27 -1.64 4.74
CA GLY A 76 8.35 -0.66 4.63
C GLY A 76 9.69 -1.18 5.16
N PHE A 77 9.66 -1.86 6.32
CA PHE A 77 10.87 -2.50 6.87
C PHE A 77 11.49 -3.53 5.92
N ILE A 78 10.68 -4.34 5.23
CA ILE A 78 11.20 -5.26 4.20
C ILE A 78 11.87 -4.49 3.05
N HIS A 79 11.35 -3.33 2.63
CA HIS A 79 12.01 -2.49 1.63
C HIS A 79 13.34 -1.91 2.13
N ASP A 80 13.43 -1.52 3.42
CA ASP A 80 14.70 -1.08 4.03
C ASP A 80 15.72 -2.22 4.08
N LEU A 81 15.29 -3.47 4.36
CA LEU A 81 16.17 -4.63 4.30
C LEU A 81 16.71 -4.87 2.88
N VAL A 82 15.86 -4.78 1.85
CA VAL A 82 16.31 -4.87 0.45
C VAL A 82 17.29 -3.76 0.12
N ALA A 83 17.00 -2.52 0.52
CA ALA A 83 17.91 -1.39 0.34
C ALA A 83 19.25 -1.59 1.06
N PHE A 84 19.24 -2.17 2.26
CA PHE A 84 20.46 -2.52 3.01
C PHE A 84 21.37 -3.48 2.24
N PHE A 85 20.82 -4.51 1.58
CA PHE A 85 21.64 -5.42 0.78
C PHE A 85 22.31 -4.72 -0.40
N ILE A 86 21.67 -3.68 -0.96
CA ILE A 86 22.21 -2.90 -2.09
C ILE A 86 23.21 -1.83 -1.61
N TYR A 87 22.82 -1.02 -0.63
CA TYR A 87 23.57 0.17 -0.21
C TYR A 87 24.46 -0.05 1.01
N LYS A 88 24.39 -1.23 1.66
CA LYS A 88 25.10 -1.58 2.90
C LYS A 88 24.86 -0.60 4.07
N LYS A 89 23.74 0.15 4.01
CA LYS A 89 23.33 1.12 5.04
C LYS A 89 21.84 0.92 5.35
N LEU A 90 21.52 0.65 6.62
CA LEU A 90 20.14 0.55 7.07
C LEU A 90 19.66 1.95 7.49
N ALA A 91 18.72 2.52 6.74
CA ALA A 91 18.29 3.90 6.93
C ALA A 91 16.91 4.03 7.62
N PHE A 92 16.08 2.98 7.60
CA PHE A 92 14.70 2.99 8.10
C PHE A 92 13.77 4.02 7.43
N PHE A 93 14.16 4.54 6.26
CA PHE A 93 13.38 5.52 5.52
C PHE A 93 12.05 4.93 5.00
N PHE A 94 12.09 3.73 4.42
CA PHE A 94 10.88 3.08 3.91
C PHE A 94 9.94 2.66 5.04
N LEU A 95 10.45 2.20 6.17
CA LEU A 95 9.64 1.96 7.38
C LEU A 95 8.82 3.20 7.75
N PHE A 96 9.48 4.36 7.83
CA PHE A 96 8.84 5.62 8.20
C PHE A 96 7.82 6.08 7.15
N TRP A 97 8.19 6.04 5.87
CA TRP A 97 7.28 6.42 4.79
C TRP A 97 6.06 5.50 4.71
N PHE A 98 6.24 4.19 4.79
CA PHE A 98 5.13 3.23 4.77
C PHE A 98 4.25 3.35 6.02
N CYS A 99 4.81 3.63 7.18
CA CYS A 99 4.02 3.96 8.38
C CYS A 99 3.10 5.16 8.11
N THR A 100 3.64 6.24 7.54
CA THR A 100 2.87 7.43 7.16
C THR A 100 1.77 7.10 6.14
N MET A 101 2.05 6.25 5.14
CA MET A 101 1.03 5.76 4.22
C MET A 101 -0.06 4.93 4.92
N GLY A 102 0.33 4.08 5.88
CA GLY A 102 -0.63 3.33 6.70
C GLY A 102 -1.58 4.26 7.48
N VAL A 103 -1.06 5.32 8.07
CA VAL A 103 -1.86 6.37 8.73
C VAL A 103 -2.79 7.06 7.72
N THR A 104 -2.29 7.42 6.54
CA THR A 104 -3.09 8.05 5.47
C THR A 104 -4.23 7.12 5.01
N VAL A 105 -3.98 5.83 4.88
CA VAL A 105 -5.01 4.82 4.57
C VAL A 105 -6.07 4.75 5.67
N VAL A 106 -5.66 4.77 6.93
CA VAL A 106 -6.58 4.78 8.08
C VAL A 106 -7.46 6.03 8.06
N ILE A 107 -6.88 7.21 7.83
CA ILE A 107 -7.61 8.48 7.72
C ILE A 107 -8.61 8.42 6.55
N SER A 108 -8.16 8.02 5.36
CA SER A 108 -9.01 7.87 4.18
C SER A 108 -10.22 6.96 4.44
N LYS A 109 -9.99 5.87 5.16
CA LYS A 109 -11.02 4.89 5.51
C LYS A 109 -11.95 5.38 6.61
N HIS A 110 -11.41 5.97 7.66
CA HIS A 110 -12.18 6.49 8.81
C HIS A 110 -13.11 7.62 8.39
N LEU A 111 -12.60 8.55 7.59
CA LEU A 111 -13.37 9.69 7.07
C LEU A 111 -14.20 9.34 5.82
N SER A 112 -14.17 8.09 5.37
CA SER A 112 -14.88 7.62 4.16
C SER A 112 -14.60 8.50 2.94
N ILE A 113 -13.35 8.94 2.75
CA ILE A 113 -12.94 9.80 1.64
C ILE A 113 -13.12 9.03 0.32
N ARG A 114 -13.95 9.57 -0.58
CA ARG A 114 -14.26 9.00 -1.90
C ARG A 114 -14.24 10.08 -2.98
N TYR A 115 -13.63 9.77 -4.10
CA TYR A 115 -13.55 10.66 -5.26
C TYR A 115 -14.26 10.10 -6.51
N SER A 116 -15.29 9.28 -6.29
CA SER A 116 -16.09 8.66 -7.35
C SER A 116 -16.81 9.64 -8.29
N LYS A 117 -16.87 10.93 -7.93
CA LYS A 117 -17.45 12.01 -8.75
C LYS A 117 -16.52 12.51 -9.86
N TYR A 118 -15.22 12.15 -9.78
CA TYR A 118 -14.21 12.65 -10.72
C TYR A 118 -13.90 11.62 -11.80
N SER A 119 -13.29 12.07 -12.90
CA SER A 119 -12.83 11.20 -13.99
C SER A 119 -11.72 10.24 -13.51
N ASN A 120 -11.55 9.11 -14.19
CA ASN A 120 -10.49 8.15 -13.86
C ASN A 120 -9.08 8.77 -13.90
N ILE A 121 -8.86 9.75 -14.80
CA ILE A 121 -7.58 10.47 -14.89
C ILE A 121 -7.38 11.32 -13.63
N THR A 122 -8.40 12.09 -13.22
CA THR A 122 -8.34 12.91 -11.99
C THR A 122 -8.10 12.05 -10.76
N VAL A 123 -8.81 10.93 -10.66
CA VAL A 123 -8.62 9.94 -9.57
C VAL A 123 -7.19 9.42 -9.55
N GLY A 124 -6.63 9.07 -10.71
CA GLY A 124 -5.26 8.62 -10.84
C GLY A 124 -4.25 9.68 -10.38
N VAL A 125 -4.47 10.93 -10.76
CA VAL A 125 -3.64 12.07 -10.31
C VAL A 125 -3.72 12.24 -8.79
N ILE A 126 -4.91 12.17 -8.18
CA ILE A 126 -5.06 12.27 -6.72
C ILE A 126 -4.29 11.16 -6.01
N ASN A 127 -4.42 9.91 -6.46
CA ASN A 127 -3.71 8.79 -5.86
C ASN A 127 -2.18 8.93 -5.98
N LEU A 128 -1.67 9.35 -7.15
CA LEU A 128 -0.25 9.60 -7.36
C LEU A 128 0.27 10.78 -6.54
N LEU A 129 -0.47 11.88 -6.48
CA LEU A 129 -0.10 13.03 -5.66
C LEU A 129 -0.05 12.66 -4.18
N THR A 130 -0.98 11.85 -3.68
CA THR A 130 -0.96 11.36 -2.30
C THR A 130 0.32 10.57 -2.00
N LEU A 131 0.75 9.69 -2.92
CA LEU A 131 2.03 8.97 -2.79
C LEU A 131 3.23 9.92 -2.79
N LEU A 132 3.28 10.89 -3.70
CA LEU A 132 4.38 11.84 -3.82
C LEU A 132 4.44 12.78 -2.61
N VAL A 133 3.32 13.32 -2.18
CA VAL A 133 3.25 14.23 -1.00
C VAL A 133 3.73 13.51 0.25
N THR A 134 3.25 12.28 0.50
CA THR A 134 3.70 11.51 1.67
C THR A 134 5.19 11.17 1.58
N PHE A 135 5.72 10.87 0.38
CA PHE A 135 7.14 10.60 0.18
C PHE A 135 8.00 11.83 0.47
N TYR A 136 7.69 12.98 -0.14
CA TYR A 136 8.47 14.20 0.06
C TYR A 136 8.35 14.72 1.49
N PHE A 137 7.19 14.64 2.11
CA PHE A 137 7.02 14.96 3.53
C PHE A 137 7.96 14.12 4.40
N CYS A 138 7.96 12.80 4.23
CA CYS A 138 8.84 11.91 4.96
C CYS A 138 10.31 12.18 4.66
N LYS A 139 10.67 12.47 3.40
CA LYS A 139 12.03 12.79 3.00
C LYS A 139 12.55 14.06 3.71
N ILE A 140 11.74 15.12 3.75
CA ILE A 140 12.11 16.38 4.44
C ILE A 140 12.32 16.13 5.93
N LEU A 141 11.36 15.44 6.59
CA LEU A 141 11.50 15.11 8.01
C LEU A 141 12.73 14.24 8.29
N PHE A 142 12.95 13.24 7.45
CA PHE A 142 14.06 12.32 7.61
C PHE A 142 15.43 13.04 7.48
N LEU A 143 15.54 14.00 6.53
CA LEU A 143 16.74 14.81 6.36
C LEU A 143 16.94 15.82 7.49
N ALA A 144 15.86 16.29 8.12
CA ALA A 144 15.95 17.21 9.25
C ALA A 144 16.35 16.52 10.57
N LEU A 145 16.18 15.20 10.65
CA LEU A 145 16.47 14.40 11.86
C LEU A 145 17.83 13.68 11.81
N ASN A 146 18.49 13.64 10.65
CA ASN A 146 19.80 13.00 10.42
C ASN A 146 20.84 13.97 9.87
#